data_d057198410e16e648e610a116dd6f241
#
_entry.id   d057198410e16e648e610a116dd6f241
#
_cell.length_a   1.000
_cell.length_b   1.000
_cell.length_c   1.000
_cell.angle_alpha   90.00
_cell.angle_beta   90.00
_cell.angle_gamma   90.00
#
_symmetry.space_group_name_H-M   'P 1'
#
loop_
_entity.id
_entity.type
_entity.pdbx_description
1 polymer ?
#
loop_
_entity_poly.entity_id
_entity_poly.type
_entity_poly.pdbx_seq_one_letter_code
_entity_poly.pdbx_strand_id
1 'polypeptide(L)'
;MTLQGWLLIAAFVGILLALTKPMGLWLHALYEGRRTPLHAVFGPVERGFYRLSGIDPEEDQSWRRYAVHMLIFNAVLILLTYVLLRAQALLPLNPLGYGALSENLSFNTAISFGANTNWQSYGGESTMSNLSQMLALTIHNFLSAATGIALAFALFRGFARRSASGIGNFWADMTRVTLYLLLPLCIALTLFYIASGVPQTLAASVDVSTLEGVKQTLA
;
A
#
# COMPACT_ATOMS: atom_id res chain seq x y z
N MET A 1 -3.69 -34.77 8.54
CA MET A 1 -4.00 -33.49 9.20
C MET A 1 -4.60 -33.75 10.57
N THR A 2 -4.21 -32.96 11.57
CA THR A 2 -4.76 -33.06 12.92
C THR A 2 -6.15 -32.40 12.99
N LEU A 3 -6.96 -32.76 14.03
CA LEU A 3 -8.23 -32.08 14.28
C LEU A 3 -8.06 -30.56 14.41
N GLN A 4 -6.99 -30.14 15.08
CA GLN A 4 -6.63 -28.72 15.22
C GLN A 4 -6.43 -28.05 13.87
N GLY A 5 -5.78 -28.73 12.91
CA GLY A 5 -5.60 -28.20 11.54
C GLY A 5 -6.93 -27.99 10.81
N TRP A 6 -7.85 -28.94 10.93
CA TRP A 6 -9.18 -28.80 10.34
C TRP A 6 -10.01 -27.70 11.00
N LEU A 7 -9.93 -27.56 12.33
CA LEU A 7 -10.60 -26.46 13.05
C LEU A 7 -10.04 -25.07 12.61
N LEU A 8 -8.73 -24.96 12.42
CA LEU A 8 -8.11 -23.72 11.95
C LEU A 8 -8.60 -23.33 10.56
N ILE A 9 -8.66 -24.29 9.63
CA ILE A 9 -9.18 -24.05 8.27
C ILE A 9 -10.66 -23.66 8.33
N ALA A 10 -11.46 -24.38 9.11
CA ALA A 10 -12.89 -24.07 9.25
C ALA A 10 -13.11 -22.67 9.85
N ALA A 11 -12.34 -22.31 10.88
CA ALA A 11 -12.38 -20.97 11.47
C ALA A 11 -11.99 -19.89 10.47
N PHE A 12 -10.90 -20.08 9.71
CA PHE A 12 -10.47 -19.15 8.68
C PHE A 12 -11.56 -18.93 7.61
N VAL A 13 -12.10 -20.02 7.06
CA VAL A 13 -13.18 -19.95 6.06
C VAL A 13 -14.43 -19.29 6.64
N GLY A 14 -14.81 -19.65 7.87
CA GLY A 14 -15.96 -19.07 8.56
C GLY A 14 -15.82 -17.56 8.76
N ILE A 15 -14.67 -17.09 9.22
CA ILE A 15 -14.38 -15.66 9.38
C ILE A 15 -14.41 -14.95 8.02
N LEU A 16 -13.78 -15.53 7.00
CA LEU A 16 -13.77 -14.98 5.65
C LEU A 16 -15.19 -14.77 5.11
N LEU A 17 -16.03 -15.79 5.22
CA LEU A 17 -17.44 -15.73 4.79
C LEU A 17 -18.24 -14.69 5.60
N ALA A 18 -18.05 -14.63 6.90
CA ALA A 18 -18.71 -13.66 7.77
C ALA A 18 -18.32 -12.21 7.41
N LEU A 19 -17.06 -11.96 7.06
CA LEU A 19 -16.56 -10.64 6.69
C LEU A 19 -16.89 -10.24 5.24
N THR A 20 -17.21 -11.18 4.36
CA THR A 20 -17.44 -10.91 2.93
C THR A 20 -18.55 -9.89 2.72
N LYS A 21 -19.69 -10.05 3.36
CA LYS A 21 -20.83 -9.13 3.19
C LYS A 21 -20.56 -7.72 3.74
N PRO A 22 -20.13 -7.54 5.01
CA PRO A 22 -19.86 -6.21 5.54
C PRO A 22 -18.74 -5.49 4.77
N MET A 23 -17.67 -6.19 4.39
CA MET A 23 -16.60 -5.61 3.58
C MET A 23 -17.08 -5.24 2.18
N GLY A 24 -17.86 -6.10 1.54
CA GLY A 24 -18.45 -5.83 0.23
C GLY A 24 -19.37 -4.59 0.24
N LEU A 25 -20.18 -4.42 1.27
CA LEU A 25 -21.02 -3.21 1.44
C LEU A 25 -20.18 -1.96 1.67
N TRP A 26 -19.10 -2.06 2.43
CA TRP A 26 -18.16 -0.98 2.66
C TRP A 26 -17.48 -0.57 1.35
N LEU A 27 -16.92 -1.50 0.61
CA LEU A 27 -16.29 -1.27 -0.69
C LEU A 27 -17.29 -0.67 -1.70
N HIS A 28 -18.54 -1.16 -1.69
CA HIS A 28 -19.59 -0.60 -2.53
C HIS A 28 -19.90 0.87 -2.18
N ALA A 29 -19.93 1.20 -0.89
CA ALA A 29 -20.11 2.59 -0.47
C ALA A 29 -18.97 3.51 -0.94
N LEU A 30 -17.73 3.04 -0.87
CA LEU A 30 -16.57 3.79 -1.37
C LEU A 30 -16.60 3.94 -2.90
N TYR A 31 -16.89 2.85 -3.59
CA TYR A 31 -17.04 2.79 -5.04
C TYR A 31 -18.09 3.77 -5.57
N GLU A 32 -19.23 3.91 -4.90
CA GLU A 32 -20.31 4.83 -5.24
C GLU A 32 -20.09 6.26 -4.68
N GLY A 33 -19.00 6.50 -3.98
CA GLY A 33 -18.75 7.79 -3.33
C GLY A 33 -19.73 8.13 -2.20
N ARG A 34 -20.39 7.12 -1.62
CA ARG A 34 -21.35 7.32 -0.53
C ARG A 34 -20.64 7.66 0.78
N ARG A 35 -21.30 8.45 1.60
CA ARG A 35 -20.77 8.81 2.92
C ARG A 35 -20.70 7.59 3.83
N THR A 36 -19.55 7.40 4.44
CA THR A 36 -19.30 6.41 5.49
C THR A 36 -19.06 7.11 6.83
N PRO A 37 -19.13 6.43 7.99
CA PRO A 37 -18.82 7.03 9.28
C PRO A 37 -17.45 7.71 9.33
N LEU A 38 -16.46 7.19 8.58
CA LEU A 38 -15.11 7.75 8.53
C LEU A 38 -15.04 9.12 7.82
N HIS A 39 -16.08 9.55 7.11
CA HIS A 39 -16.12 10.89 6.50
C HIS A 39 -16.13 12.02 7.54
N ALA A 40 -16.53 11.75 8.78
CA ALA A 40 -16.41 12.71 9.87
C ALA A 40 -14.95 13.07 10.14
N VAL A 41 -14.06 12.07 10.04
CA VAL A 41 -12.62 12.21 10.32
C VAL A 41 -11.83 12.58 9.06
N PHE A 42 -11.97 11.82 7.99
CA PHE A 42 -11.16 11.97 6.77
C PHE A 42 -11.77 12.88 5.70
N GLY A 43 -13.04 13.21 5.78
CA GLY A 43 -13.69 14.09 4.81
C GLY A 43 -13.07 15.48 4.65
N PRO A 44 -12.63 16.15 5.73
CA PRO A 44 -11.88 17.41 5.59
C PRO A 44 -10.55 17.22 4.84
N VAL A 45 -9.84 16.11 5.08
CA VAL A 45 -8.57 15.77 4.40
C VAL A 45 -8.83 15.51 2.92
N GLU A 46 -9.82 14.69 2.60
CA GLU A 46 -10.24 14.39 1.22
C GLU A 46 -10.57 15.67 0.44
N ARG A 47 -11.44 16.54 0.99
CA ARG A 47 -11.80 17.81 0.34
C ARG A 47 -10.61 18.75 0.19
N GLY A 48 -9.74 18.80 1.20
CA GLY A 48 -8.50 19.59 1.15
C GLY A 48 -7.59 19.12 0.03
N PHE A 49 -7.42 17.80 -0.10
CA PHE A 49 -6.63 17.19 -1.15
C PHE A 49 -7.19 17.49 -2.55
N TYR A 50 -8.49 17.29 -2.77
CA TYR A 50 -9.12 17.60 -4.06
C TYR A 50 -9.00 19.07 -4.44
N ARG A 51 -9.20 19.97 -3.48
CA ARG A 51 -9.04 21.42 -3.72
C ARG A 51 -7.60 21.80 -4.08
N LEU A 52 -6.62 21.23 -3.37
CA LEU A 52 -5.21 21.51 -3.60
C LEU A 52 -4.72 20.96 -4.95
N SER A 53 -5.22 19.78 -5.32
CA SER A 53 -4.81 19.08 -6.55
C SER A 53 -5.68 19.42 -7.77
N GLY A 54 -6.73 20.23 -7.62
CA GLY A 54 -7.65 20.57 -8.71
C GLY A 54 -8.46 19.39 -9.23
N ILE A 55 -8.71 18.39 -8.36
CA ILE A 55 -9.45 17.18 -8.72
C ILE A 55 -10.94 17.44 -8.54
N ASP A 56 -11.74 17.20 -9.59
CA ASP A 56 -13.19 17.09 -9.49
C ASP A 56 -13.57 15.61 -9.26
N PRO A 57 -14.00 15.24 -8.05
CA PRO A 57 -14.30 13.85 -7.73
C PRO A 57 -15.57 13.33 -8.45
N GLU A 58 -16.43 14.21 -8.98
CA GLU A 58 -17.63 13.85 -9.72
C GLU A 58 -17.39 13.67 -11.23
N GLU A 59 -16.20 14.01 -11.72
CA GLU A 59 -15.83 13.81 -13.11
C GLU A 59 -15.76 12.32 -13.45
N ASP A 60 -16.61 11.88 -14.40
CA ASP A 60 -16.62 10.49 -14.89
C ASP A 60 -15.64 10.36 -16.08
N GLN A 61 -14.44 9.86 -15.84
CA GLN A 61 -13.38 9.76 -16.82
C GLN A 61 -13.63 8.61 -17.81
N SER A 62 -13.31 8.86 -19.08
CA SER A 62 -13.23 7.79 -20.06
C SER A 62 -12.14 6.77 -19.67
N TRP A 63 -12.26 5.54 -20.14
CA TRP A 63 -11.27 4.49 -19.84
C TRP A 63 -9.83 4.90 -20.23
N ARG A 64 -9.66 5.63 -21.33
CA ARG A 64 -8.33 6.13 -21.77
C ARG A 64 -7.76 7.13 -20.77
N ARG A 65 -8.56 8.09 -20.33
CA ARG A 65 -8.12 9.11 -19.36
C ARG A 65 -7.78 8.49 -18.02
N TYR A 66 -8.64 7.58 -17.55
CA TYR A 66 -8.39 6.82 -16.32
C TYR A 66 -7.06 6.03 -16.40
N ALA A 67 -6.85 5.29 -17.49
CA ALA A 67 -5.63 4.52 -17.72
C ALA A 67 -4.39 5.41 -17.79
N VAL A 68 -4.45 6.56 -18.47
CA VAL A 68 -3.33 7.51 -18.56
C VAL A 68 -2.97 8.07 -17.19
N HIS A 69 -3.96 8.48 -16.37
CA HIS A 69 -3.71 8.98 -15.02
C HIS A 69 -3.07 7.90 -14.14
N MET A 70 -3.57 6.67 -14.21
CA MET A 70 -2.97 5.53 -13.51
C MET A 70 -1.52 5.28 -13.94
N LEU A 71 -1.24 5.27 -15.24
CA LEU A 71 0.12 5.04 -15.75
C LEU A 71 1.08 6.15 -15.34
N ILE A 72 0.67 7.42 -15.41
CA ILE A 72 1.48 8.55 -14.97
C ILE A 72 1.76 8.43 -13.46
N PHE A 73 0.74 8.16 -12.66
CA PHE A 73 0.90 8.00 -11.20
C PHE A 73 1.93 6.91 -10.87
N ASN A 74 1.79 5.72 -11.46
CA ASN A 74 2.71 4.62 -11.20
C ASN A 74 4.12 4.90 -11.74
N ALA A 75 4.25 5.53 -12.91
CA ALA A 75 5.56 5.91 -13.46
C ALA A 75 6.29 6.90 -12.54
N VAL A 76 5.57 7.88 -11.98
CA VAL A 76 6.14 8.83 -11.01
C VAL A 76 6.57 8.12 -9.74
N LEU A 77 5.77 7.20 -9.21
CA LEU A 77 6.13 6.44 -8.01
C LEU A 77 7.34 5.53 -8.24
N ILE A 78 7.39 4.83 -9.37
CA ILE A 78 8.54 3.99 -9.75
C ILE A 78 9.81 4.84 -9.83
N LEU A 79 9.73 5.99 -10.52
CA LEU A 79 10.87 6.90 -10.62
C LEU A 79 11.30 7.44 -9.26
N LEU A 80 10.35 7.85 -8.42
CA LEU A 80 10.63 8.34 -7.07
C LEU A 80 11.30 7.26 -6.22
N THR A 81 10.79 6.03 -6.24
CA THR A 81 11.39 4.89 -5.54
C THR A 81 12.82 4.64 -6.03
N TYR A 82 13.03 4.61 -7.34
CA TYR A 82 14.37 4.47 -7.92
C TYR A 82 15.33 5.56 -7.41
N VAL A 83 14.91 6.82 -7.48
CA VAL A 83 15.74 7.96 -7.03
C VAL A 83 16.05 7.88 -5.54
N LEU A 84 15.07 7.54 -4.69
CA LEU A 84 15.27 7.38 -3.24
C LEU A 84 16.30 6.29 -2.93
N LEU A 85 16.23 5.15 -3.61
CA LEU A 85 17.17 4.06 -3.43
C LEU A 85 18.59 4.42 -3.90
N ARG A 86 18.72 5.16 -5.00
CA ARG A 86 20.00 5.67 -5.49
C ARG A 86 20.59 6.75 -4.59
N ALA A 87 19.74 7.55 -3.96
CA ALA A 87 20.13 8.63 -3.06
C ALA A 87 20.32 8.18 -1.60
N GLN A 88 20.11 6.92 -1.26
CA GLN A 88 20.07 6.40 0.11
C GLN A 88 21.23 6.88 0.99
N ALA A 89 22.45 6.91 0.44
CA ALA A 89 23.65 7.33 1.18
C ALA A 89 23.61 8.80 1.65
N LEU A 90 22.79 9.63 1.00
CA LEU A 90 22.64 11.06 1.28
C LEU A 90 21.43 11.37 2.18
N LEU A 91 20.57 10.37 2.42
CA LEU A 91 19.31 10.54 3.12
C LEU A 91 19.50 10.33 4.64
N PRO A 92 18.69 11.01 5.48
CA PRO A 92 18.68 10.77 6.91
C PRO A 92 18.11 9.40 7.27
N LEU A 93 18.13 9.05 8.55
CA LEU A 93 17.66 7.76 9.08
C LEU A 93 18.40 6.55 8.46
N ASN A 94 19.69 6.72 8.26
CA ASN A 94 20.62 5.70 7.80
C ASN A 94 21.70 5.43 8.88
N PRO A 95 21.32 4.84 10.03
CA PRO A 95 22.24 4.73 11.17
C PRO A 95 23.45 3.83 10.92
N LEU A 96 23.35 2.88 9.99
CA LEU A 96 24.45 1.98 9.60
C LEU A 96 25.29 2.53 8.42
N GLY A 97 24.95 3.69 7.88
CA GLY A 97 25.69 4.33 6.79
C GLY A 97 25.66 3.54 5.47
N TYR A 98 24.56 2.87 5.18
CA TYR A 98 24.42 2.11 3.92
C TYR A 98 24.63 3.01 2.71
N GLY A 99 25.43 2.53 1.74
CA GLY A 99 25.69 3.19 0.47
C GLY A 99 24.45 3.24 -0.44
N ALA A 100 24.58 3.96 -1.55
CA ALA A 100 23.59 3.92 -2.62
C ALA A 100 23.45 2.49 -3.17
N LEU A 101 22.23 2.04 -3.44
CA LEU A 101 22.02 0.77 -4.12
C LEU A 101 22.57 0.83 -5.56
N SER A 102 22.96 -0.32 -6.11
CA SER A 102 23.35 -0.40 -7.52
C SER A 102 22.17 -0.02 -8.43
N GLU A 103 22.49 0.39 -9.65
CA GLU A 103 21.45 0.79 -10.63
C GLU A 103 20.47 -0.34 -10.90
N ASN A 104 20.98 -1.53 -11.14
CA ASN A 104 20.18 -2.71 -11.43
C ASN A 104 19.26 -3.07 -10.25
N LEU A 105 19.78 -3.07 -9.02
CA LEU A 105 19.01 -3.39 -7.84
C LEU A 105 17.92 -2.33 -7.58
N SER A 106 18.26 -1.05 -7.71
CA SER A 106 17.30 0.06 -7.56
C SER A 106 16.19 -0.02 -8.60
N PHE A 107 16.53 -0.29 -9.86
CA PHE A 107 15.56 -0.43 -10.94
C PHE A 107 14.63 -1.63 -10.71
N ASN A 108 15.21 -2.81 -10.45
CA ASN A 108 14.44 -4.02 -10.19
C ASN A 108 13.50 -3.85 -8.99
N THR A 109 13.97 -3.25 -7.91
CA THR A 109 13.18 -2.98 -6.72
C THR A 109 12.03 -2.02 -7.03
N ALA A 110 12.31 -0.91 -7.71
CA ALA A 110 11.29 0.08 -8.06
C ALA A 110 10.17 -0.52 -8.94
N ILE A 111 10.52 -1.33 -9.94
CA ILE A 111 9.54 -2.04 -10.79
C ILE A 111 8.77 -3.08 -9.99
N SER A 112 9.43 -3.85 -9.13
CA SER A 112 8.79 -4.86 -8.30
C SER A 112 7.70 -4.27 -7.41
N PHE A 113 8.00 -3.16 -6.74
CA PHE A 113 7.04 -2.47 -5.88
C PHE A 113 5.96 -1.74 -6.68
N GLY A 114 6.32 -1.17 -7.84
CA GLY A 114 5.37 -0.54 -8.75
C GLY A 114 4.34 -1.51 -9.33
N ALA A 115 4.76 -2.75 -9.63
CA ALA A 115 3.88 -3.81 -10.08
C ALA A 115 3.14 -4.53 -8.94
N ASN A 116 3.36 -4.13 -7.69
CA ASN A 116 2.82 -4.76 -6.47
C ASN A 116 3.14 -6.26 -6.35
N THR A 117 4.26 -6.71 -6.93
CA THR A 117 4.76 -8.09 -6.79
C THR A 117 5.65 -8.26 -5.57
N ASN A 118 6.40 -7.22 -5.22
CA ASN A 118 7.22 -7.08 -4.01
C ASN A 118 8.28 -8.17 -3.82
N TRP A 119 8.72 -8.83 -4.88
CA TRP A 119 9.85 -9.74 -4.82
C TRP A 119 11.15 -8.96 -4.54
N GLN A 120 12.06 -9.56 -3.80
CA GLN A 120 13.27 -8.93 -3.31
C GLN A 120 14.48 -9.82 -3.58
N SER A 121 15.56 -9.23 -4.10
CA SER A 121 16.88 -9.86 -4.26
C SER A 121 17.92 -9.26 -3.30
N TYR A 122 17.47 -8.80 -2.13
CA TYR A 122 18.28 -8.20 -1.07
C TYR A 122 17.68 -8.52 0.32
N GLY A 123 18.49 -8.42 1.36
CA GLY A 123 18.00 -8.39 2.74
C GLY A 123 17.76 -6.94 3.16
N GLY A 124 16.55 -6.61 3.60
CA GLY A 124 16.19 -5.25 4.03
C GLY A 124 17.08 -4.76 5.15
N GLU A 125 17.35 -5.64 6.11
CA GLU A 125 18.14 -5.40 7.33
C GLU A 125 19.61 -5.05 7.04
N SER A 126 20.17 -5.56 5.94
CA SER A 126 21.57 -5.41 5.57
C SER A 126 21.84 -4.49 4.38
N THR A 127 20.78 -3.98 3.73
CA THR A 127 20.90 -3.24 2.46
C THR A 127 20.17 -1.90 2.48
N MET A 128 19.05 -1.81 3.21
CA MET A 128 18.13 -0.68 3.17
C MET A 128 18.18 0.14 4.45
N SER A 129 18.34 1.46 4.33
CA SER A 129 18.17 2.37 5.46
C SER A 129 16.71 2.42 5.93
N ASN A 130 16.48 2.84 7.18
CA ASN A 130 15.13 3.00 7.71
C ASN A 130 14.27 3.91 6.80
N LEU A 131 14.84 5.02 6.31
CA LEU A 131 14.11 5.92 5.41
C LEU A 131 13.78 5.25 4.07
N SER A 132 14.70 4.49 3.49
CA SER A 132 14.45 3.73 2.25
C SER A 132 13.32 2.74 2.42
N GLN A 133 13.29 2.01 3.55
CA GLN A 133 12.20 1.08 3.84
C GLN A 133 10.86 1.81 4.03
N MET A 134 10.85 2.93 4.75
CA MET A 134 9.62 3.69 5.03
C MET A 134 9.08 4.39 3.77
N LEU A 135 9.89 5.21 3.08
CA LEU A 135 9.43 6.06 1.99
C LEU A 135 9.44 5.33 0.63
N ALA A 136 10.50 4.58 0.33
CA ALA A 136 10.57 3.91 -0.97
C ALA A 136 9.74 2.63 -0.99
N LEU A 137 9.83 1.78 0.02
CA LEU A 137 9.18 0.47 -0.01
C LEU A 137 7.77 0.50 0.58
N THR A 138 7.60 0.94 1.83
CA THR A 138 6.32 0.85 2.53
C THR A 138 5.26 1.75 1.89
N ILE A 139 5.59 3.02 1.56
CA ILE A 139 4.64 3.92 0.91
C ILE A 139 4.26 3.39 -0.47
N HIS A 140 5.24 2.90 -1.24
CA HIS A 140 4.96 2.35 -2.56
C HIS A 140 4.08 1.11 -2.47
N ASN A 141 4.33 0.19 -1.53
CA ASN A 141 3.47 -0.96 -1.24
C ASN A 141 2.02 -0.54 -1.00
N PHE A 142 1.83 0.49 -0.18
CA PHE A 142 0.53 1.01 0.17
C PHE A 142 -0.20 1.60 -1.06
N LEU A 143 0.49 2.43 -1.84
CA LEU A 143 -0.09 3.10 -3.01
C LEU A 143 -0.30 2.17 -4.20
N SER A 144 0.56 1.16 -4.40
CA SER A 144 0.35 0.16 -5.45
C SER A 144 -0.84 -0.75 -5.14
N ALA A 145 -1.06 -1.10 -3.87
CA ALA A 145 -2.28 -1.81 -3.44
C ALA A 145 -3.54 -0.96 -3.68
N ALA A 146 -3.49 0.34 -3.34
CA ALA A 146 -4.57 1.28 -3.62
C ALA A 146 -4.89 1.35 -5.12
N THR A 147 -3.85 1.38 -5.98
CA THR A 147 -4.00 1.35 -7.44
C THR A 147 -4.74 0.08 -7.90
N GLY A 148 -4.37 -1.08 -7.38
CA GLY A 148 -5.04 -2.34 -7.71
C GLY A 148 -6.54 -2.33 -7.36
N ILE A 149 -6.90 -1.79 -6.20
CA ILE A 149 -8.29 -1.66 -5.79
C ILE A 149 -9.05 -0.63 -6.65
N ALA A 150 -8.41 0.50 -6.98
CA ALA A 150 -8.99 1.50 -7.87
C ALA A 150 -9.28 0.92 -9.27
N LEU A 151 -8.36 0.11 -9.80
CA LEU A 151 -8.58 -0.63 -11.06
C LEU A 151 -9.74 -1.62 -10.96
N ALA A 152 -9.87 -2.34 -9.84
CA ALA A 152 -11.01 -3.22 -9.61
C ALA A 152 -12.33 -2.44 -9.61
N PHE A 153 -12.38 -1.24 -9.01
CA PHE A 153 -13.54 -0.36 -9.06
C PHE A 153 -13.89 0.05 -10.49
N ALA A 154 -12.90 0.47 -11.29
CA ALA A 154 -13.10 0.80 -12.70
C ALA A 154 -13.63 -0.40 -13.49
N LEU A 155 -13.10 -1.59 -13.27
CA LEU A 155 -13.55 -2.84 -13.90
C LEU A 155 -15.00 -3.17 -13.51
N PHE A 156 -15.36 -3.07 -12.23
CA PHE A 156 -16.72 -3.31 -11.77
C PHE A 156 -17.71 -2.32 -12.37
N ARG A 157 -17.33 -1.02 -12.50
CA ARG A 157 -18.16 -0.02 -13.19
C ARG A 157 -18.36 -0.39 -14.66
N GLY A 158 -17.29 -0.86 -15.33
CA GLY A 158 -17.36 -1.31 -16.71
C GLY A 158 -18.33 -2.48 -16.93
N PHE A 159 -18.40 -3.42 -15.98
CA PHE A 159 -19.34 -4.54 -16.06
C PHE A 159 -20.77 -4.17 -15.63
N ALA A 160 -20.91 -3.33 -14.61
CA ALA A 160 -22.21 -3.00 -14.05
C ALA A 160 -23.01 -1.99 -14.90
N ARG A 161 -22.35 -1.10 -15.62
CA ARG A 161 -22.97 -0.08 -16.45
C ARG A 161 -23.23 -0.59 -17.85
N ARG A 162 -24.50 -0.65 -18.25
CA ARG A 162 -24.90 -1.12 -19.60
C ARG A 162 -24.48 -0.20 -20.75
N SER A 163 -24.29 1.09 -20.45
CA SER A 163 -23.91 2.13 -21.42
C SER A 163 -23.14 3.22 -20.68
N ALA A 164 -21.84 3.02 -20.52
CA ALA A 164 -21.02 3.97 -19.78
C ALA A 164 -20.11 4.74 -20.73
N SER A 165 -20.18 6.06 -20.67
CA SER A 165 -19.19 6.96 -21.27
C SER A 165 -17.92 7.05 -20.39
N GLY A 166 -18.02 6.73 -19.11
CA GLY A 166 -16.93 6.77 -18.13
C GLY A 166 -16.90 5.59 -17.18
N ILE A 167 -15.79 5.41 -16.51
CA ILE A 167 -15.52 4.34 -15.54
C ILE A 167 -15.15 4.85 -14.14
N GLY A 168 -15.46 6.11 -13.85
CA GLY A 168 -15.16 6.81 -12.62
C GLY A 168 -13.96 7.74 -12.72
N ASN A 169 -13.43 8.16 -11.58
CA ASN A 169 -12.26 9.04 -11.51
C ASN A 169 -11.12 8.36 -10.76
N PHE A 170 -9.98 8.14 -11.43
CA PHE A 170 -8.82 7.48 -10.85
C PHE A 170 -8.34 8.13 -9.54
N TRP A 171 -8.23 9.46 -9.52
CA TRP A 171 -7.74 10.19 -8.35
C TRP A 171 -8.70 10.11 -7.17
N ALA A 172 -10.02 10.18 -7.46
CA ALA A 172 -11.05 10.02 -6.43
C ALA A 172 -11.06 8.59 -5.87
N ASP A 173 -10.94 7.57 -6.72
CA ASP A 173 -10.86 6.17 -6.30
C ASP A 173 -9.61 5.93 -5.44
N MET A 174 -8.45 6.41 -5.87
CA MET A 174 -7.19 6.33 -5.11
C MET A 174 -7.30 6.99 -3.74
N THR A 175 -7.84 8.19 -3.69
CA THR A 175 -7.99 8.94 -2.43
C THR A 175 -8.94 8.23 -1.47
N ARG A 176 -10.10 7.79 -1.97
CA ARG A 176 -11.10 7.09 -1.15
C ARG A 176 -10.60 5.75 -0.63
N VAL A 177 -9.97 4.94 -1.48
CA VAL A 177 -9.37 3.66 -1.08
C VAL A 177 -8.29 3.89 -0.02
N THR A 178 -7.45 4.88 -0.22
CA THR A 178 -6.37 5.22 0.71
C THR A 178 -6.93 5.65 2.07
N LEU A 179 -7.84 6.64 2.10
CA LEU A 179 -8.29 7.25 3.35
C LEU A 179 -9.33 6.42 4.10
N TYR A 180 -10.21 5.72 3.40
CA TYR A 180 -11.37 5.06 4.02
C TYR A 180 -11.27 3.54 4.10
N LEU A 181 -10.28 2.94 3.44
CA LEU A 181 -10.06 1.49 3.50
C LEU A 181 -8.68 1.16 4.07
N LEU A 182 -7.61 1.51 3.33
CA LEU A 182 -6.27 1.05 3.67
C LEU A 182 -5.75 1.70 4.97
N LEU A 183 -5.81 3.01 5.07
CA LEU A 183 -5.28 3.74 6.23
C LEU A 183 -5.93 3.33 7.56
N PRO A 184 -7.26 3.23 7.68
CA PRO A 184 -7.89 2.78 8.92
C PRO A 184 -7.51 1.35 9.31
N LEU A 185 -7.43 0.44 8.34
CA LEU A 185 -7.00 -0.95 8.58
C LEU A 185 -5.54 -1.01 9.02
N CYS A 186 -4.66 -0.24 8.37
CA CYS A 186 -3.26 -0.17 8.74
C CYS A 186 -3.08 0.41 10.16
N ILE A 187 -3.81 1.46 10.52
CA ILE A 187 -3.77 2.04 11.88
C ILE A 187 -4.20 0.98 12.90
N ALA A 188 -5.32 0.30 12.67
CA ALA A 188 -5.82 -0.74 13.59
C ALA A 188 -4.82 -1.88 13.78
N LEU A 189 -4.23 -2.38 12.67
CA LEU A 189 -3.23 -3.44 12.71
C LEU A 189 -1.92 -2.96 13.37
N THR A 190 -1.47 -1.75 13.10
CA THR A 190 -0.27 -1.16 13.72
C THR A 190 -0.45 -1.09 15.24
N LEU A 191 -1.59 -0.59 15.71
CA LEU A 191 -1.89 -0.53 17.14
C LEU A 191 -1.94 -1.93 17.77
N PHE A 192 -2.51 -2.89 17.07
CA PHE A 192 -2.51 -4.28 17.52
C PHE A 192 -1.09 -4.85 17.63
N TYR A 193 -0.22 -4.64 16.66
CA TYR A 193 1.17 -5.11 16.69
C TYR A 193 1.98 -4.43 17.81
N ILE A 194 1.82 -3.11 18.00
CA ILE A 194 2.46 -2.40 19.10
C ILE A 194 2.02 -2.98 20.45
N ALA A 195 0.72 -3.19 20.64
CA ALA A 195 0.17 -3.79 21.85
C ALA A 195 0.63 -5.26 22.06
N SER A 196 0.95 -5.95 20.97
CA SER A 196 1.51 -7.32 21.00
C SER A 196 3.03 -7.37 21.23
N GLY A 197 3.68 -6.22 21.43
CA GLY A 197 5.11 -6.15 21.75
C GLY A 197 6.04 -6.07 20.55
N VAL A 198 5.51 -5.83 19.32
CA VAL A 198 6.37 -5.58 18.16
C VAL A 198 7.09 -4.25 18.36
N PRO A 199 8.45 -4.24 18.39
CA PRO A 199 9.20 -3.03 18.64
C PRO A 199 9.02 -2.01 17.52
N GLN A 200 8.97 -0.73 17.92
CA GLN A 200 8.94 0.41 17.01
C GLN A 200 10.19 1.25 17.26
N THR A 201 11.18 1.12 16.41
CA THR A 201 12.45 1.82 16.58
C THR A 201 13.00 2.30 15.23
N LEU A 202 13.78 3.39 15.27
CA LEU A 202 14.59 3.87 14.17
C LEU A 202 16.09 3.62 14.44
N ALA A 203 16.40 2.81 15.44
CA ALA A 203 17.76 2.42 15.75
C ALA A 203 18.38 1.58 14.63
N ALA A 204 19.69 1.41 14.71
CA ALA A 204 20.40 0.48 13.83
C ALA A 204 19.93 -0.95 14.09
N SER A 205 19.95 -1.79 13.06
CA SER A 205 19.77 -3.22 13.21
C SER A 205 20.86 -3.82 14.10
N VAL A 206 20.54 -4.92 14.78
CA VAL A 206 21.40 -5.57 15.77
C VAL A 206 21.79 -6.96 15.30
N ASP A 207 23.08 -7.27 15.35
CA ASP A 207 23.55 -8.61 15.11
C ASP A 207 23.32 -9.50 16.33
N VAL A 208 22.63 -10.59 16.15
CA VAL A 208 22.38 -11.62 17.16
C VAL A 208 22.91 -12.96 16.71
N SER A 209 23.23 -13.83 17.66
CA SER A 209 23.54 -15.24 17.35
C SER A 209 22.34 -16.11 17.68
N THR A 210 21.92 -16.93 16.71
CA THR A 210 20.86 -17.92 16.94
C THR A 210 21.33 -19.01 17.91
N LEU A 211 20.41 -19.82 18.41
CA LEU A 211 20.73 -20.97 19.26
C LEU A 211 21.67 -21.96 18.60
N GLU A 212 21.69 -22.00 17.27
CA GLU A 212 22.57 -22.85 16.45
C GLU A 212 23.94 -22.18 16.16
N GLY A 213 24.19 -20.99 16.73
CA GLY A 213 25.44 -20.26 16.56
C GLY A 213 25.59 -19.49 15.24
N VAL A 214 24.53 -19.38 14.44
CA VAL A 214 24.51 -18.62 13.20
C VAL A 214 24.30 -17.14 13.52
N LYS A 215 25.10 -16.25 12.94
CA LYS A 215 24.88 -14.79 13.03
C LYS A 215 23.72 -14.38 12.16
N GLN A 216 22.82 -13.56 12.71
CA GLN A 216 21.68 -13.00 12.03
C GLN A 216 21.53 -11.53 12.41
N THR A 217 21.26 -10.66 11.43
CA THR A 217 20.94 -9.25 11.66
C THR A 217 19.43 -9.09 11.83
N LEU A 218 19.01 -8.45 12.91
CA LEU A 218 17.61 -8.10 13.20
C LEU A 218 17.44 -6.59 13.05
N ALA A 219 16.38 -6.17 12.32
CA ALA A 219 16.00 -4.77 12.16
C ALA A 219 14.83 -4.41 13.08
#